data_9938a3f095071e97d3e8f28776260208
#
_entry.id   9938a3f095071e97d3e8f28776260208
#
_cell.length_a   1.000
_cell.length_b   1.000
_cell.length_c   1.000
_cell.angle_alpha   90.00
_cell.angle_beta   90.00
_cell.angle_gamma   90.00
#
_symmetry.space_group_name_H-M   'P 1'
#
loop_
_entity.id
_entity.type
_entity.pdbx_description
1 polymer ?
#
loop_
_entity_poly.entity_id
_entity_poly.type
_entity_poly.pdbx_seq_one_letter_code
_entity_poly.pdbx_strand_id
1 'polypeptide(L)'
;MYILGIHNAGDSGVCLIKDGELLSAVNEERFSRKKLHLGWPHHSIEYVLNEAGIELADIDKFAYGWHGQKNDFSDYIKRFLKRLEYEIYRSPEAINLIWERVNSEINRDQMIRDEFVNTAENLGISSERILYFDHHTAHAWASFSCSNFDEAFVFTLDGRGDRKSGGAFLASSKTGIEEFDYLLSAFDGLGFLYGQITHYLGYSPQRPEGKVTGLAA
;
A
#
# COMPACT_ATOMS: atom_id res chain seq x y z
N MET A 1 4.93 -17.57 -17.84
CA MET A 1 5.66 -16.61 -16.99
C MET A 1 5.00 -16.56 -15.62
N TYR A 2 5.76 -16.84 -14.57
CA TYR A 2 5.29 -16.73 -13.19
C TYR A 2 5.63 -15.36 -12.60
N ILE A 3 4.65 -14.70 -11.99
CA ILE A 3 4.85 -13.44 -11.27
C ILE A 3 4.36 -13.64 -9.83
N LEU A 4 5.21 -13.31 -8.86
CA LEU A 4 4.87 -13.31 -7.45
C LEU A 4 4.69 -11.86 -6.98
N GLY A 5 3.45 -11.48 -6.67
CA GLY A 5 3.15 -10.22 -6.00
C GLY A 5 3.38 -10.34 -4.50
N ILE A 6 4.13 -9.41 -3.92
CA ILE A 6 4.49 -9.44 -2.48
C ILE A 6 4.10 -8.12 -1.84
N HIS A 7 3.48 -8.20 -0.66
CA HIS A 7 3.19 -7.07 0.22
C HIS A 7 3.70 -7.40 1.62
N ASN A 8 4.57 -6.55 2.20
CA ASN A 8 5.18 -6.74 3.52
C ASN A 8 4.77 -5.69 4.56
N ALA A 9 3.89 -4.77 4.20
CA ALA A 9 3.33 -3.81 5.15
C ALA A 9 2.14 -4.41 5.94
N GLY A 10 1.35 -3.57 6.60
CA GLY A 10 0.18 -4.04 7.33
C GLY A 10 -0.73 -4.90 6.47
N ASP A 11 -1.06 -6.09 6.96
CA ASP A 11 -1.79 -7.12 6.22
C ASP A 11 -0.95 -7.81 5.14
N SER A 12 0.30 -8.10 5.48
CA SER A 12 1.25 -8.73 4.55
C SER A 12 0.68 -10.01 3.92
N GLY A 13 1.05 -10.26 2.66
CA GLY A 13 0.56 -11.39 1.90
C GLY A 13 1.15 -11.45 0.51
N VAL A 14 0.74 -12.45 -0.24
CA VAL A 14 1.22 -12.68 -1.61
C VAL A 14 0.11 -13.10 -2.55
N CYS A 15 0.37 -12.91 -3.85
CA CYS A 15 -0.39 -13.53 -4.91
C CYS A 15 0.54 -14.11 -5.97
N LEU A 16 0.17 -15.26 -6.51
CA LEU A 16 0.87 -15.92 -7.61
C LEU A 16 0.04 -15.85 -8.88
N ILE A 17 0.64 -15.32 -9.93
CA ILE A 17 0.04 -15.18 -11.25
C ILE A 17 0.86 -16.00 -12.25
N LYS A 18 0.19 -16.74 -13.14
CA LYS A 18 0.80 -17.44 -14.26
C LYS A 18 0.13 -17.02 -15.56
N ASP A 19 0.91 -16.50 -16.49
CA ASP A 19 0.44 -16.13 -17.84
C ASP A 19 -0.82 -15.24 -17.84
N GLY A 20 -0.95 -14.36 -16.84
CA GLY A 20 -2.08 -13.45 -16.65
C GLY A 20 -3.21 -14.00 -15.80
N GLU A 21 -3.17 -15.27 -15.39
CA GLU A 21 -4.18 -15.88 -14.54
C GLU A 21 -3.73 -15.90 -13.07
N LEU A 22 -4.61 -15.47 -12.16
CA LEU A 22 -4.39 -15.56 -10.72
C LEU A 22 -4.55 -17.03 -10.28
N LEU A 23 -3.44 -17.65 -9.86
CA LEU A 23 -3.45 -19.02 -9.36
C LEU A 23 -3.85 -19.08 -7.87
N SER A 24 -3.27 -18.23 -7.07
CA SER A 24 -3.56 -18.19 -5.62
C SER A 24 -3.20 -16.83 -5.03
N ALA A 25 -3.88 -16.48 -3.92
CA ALA A 25 -3.57 -15.30 -3.12
C ALA A 25 -3.88 -15.58 -1.65
N VAL A 26 -2.99 -15.18 -0.75
CA VAL A 26 -3.17 -15.44 0.68
C VAL A 26 -2.42 -14.42 1.54
N ASN A 27 -3.04 -14.04 2.66
CA ASN A 27 -2.44 -13.17 3.66
C ASN A 27 -1.71 -14.00 4.72
N GLU A 28 -0.56 -13.50 5.18
CA GLU A 28 0.30 -14.13 6.17
C GLU A 28 -0.40 -14.36 7.51
N GLU A 29 -1.39 -13.54 7.87
CA GLU A 29 -2.18 -13.71 9.09
C GLU A 29 -2.92 -15.05 9.15
N ARG A 30 -3.17 -15.71 8.02
CA ARG A 30 -3.82 -17.05 7.99
C ARG A 30 -2.94 -18.11 8.63
N PHE A 31 -1.64 -17.96 8.51
CA PHE A 31 -0.63 -18.87 9.05
C PHE A 31 -0.10 -18.39 10.40
N SER A 32 0.33 -17.13 10.46
CA SER A 32 0.92 -16.56 11.67
C SER A 32 -0.08 -16.36 12.82
N ARG A 33 -1.38 -16.33 12.51
CA ARG A 33 -2.48 -16.03 13.45
C ARG A 33 -2.36 -14.65 14.12
N LYS A 34 -1.57 -13.78 13.55
CA LYS A 34 -1.43 -12.37 13.97
C LYS A 34 -2.20 -11.49 13.02
N LYS A 35 -3.23 -10.84 13.51
CA LYS A 35 -4.00 -9.84 12.74
C LYS A 35 -3.10 -8.73 12.24
N LEU A 36 -3.33 -8.32 10.99
CA LEU A 36 -2.54 -7.27 10.33
C LEU A 36 -1.03 -7.56 10.44
N HIS A 37 -0.64 -8.78 10.10
CA HIS A 37 0.76 -9.18 10.15
C HIS A 37 1.61 -8.20 9.35
N LEU A 38 2.70 -7.75 9.96
CA LEU A 38 3.71 -6.89 9.34
C LEU A 38 4.95 -7.70 9.06
N GLY A 39 5.62 -7.42 7.96
CA GLY A 39 6.88 -8.04 7.60
C GLY A 39 6.75 -9.03 6.45
N TRP A 40 7.86 -9.66 6.14
CA TRP A 40 7.95 -10.58 5.00
C TRP A 40 7.02 -11.78 5.15
N PRO A 41 6.18 -12.10 4.15
CA PRO A 41 5.14 -13.14 4.24
C PRO A 41 5.68 -14.53 3.93
N HIS A 42 6.53 -15.08 4.81
CA HIS A 42 7.25 -16.36 4.60
C HIS A 42 6.32 -17.53 4.33
N HIS A 43 5.33 -17.74 5.18
CA HIS A 43 4.44 -18.89 5.05
C HIS A 43 3.49 -18.75 3.87
N SER A 44 3.09 -17.52 3.55
CA SER A 44 2.27 -17.24 2.37
C SER A 44 3.01 -17.55 1.08
N ILE A 45 4.31 -17.21 1.00
CA ILE A 45 5.17 -17.54 -0.14
C ILE A 45 5.29 -19.07 -0.26
N GLU A 46 5.65 -19.73 0.82
CA GLU A 46 5.78 -21.18 0.84
C GLU A 46 4.49 -21.87 0.40
N TYR A 47 3.35 -21.40 0.90
CA TYR A 47 2.04 -21.93 0.55
C TYR A 47 1.74 -21.84 -0.96
N VAL A 48 1.88 -20.64 -1.57
CA VAL A 48 1.52 -20.46 -2.98
C VAL A 48 2.48 -21.19 -3.92
N LEU A 49 3.77 -21.32 -3.55
CA LEU A 49 4.75 -22.09 -4.31
C LEU A 49 4.45 -23.59 -4.25
N ASN A 50 4.14 -24.12 -3.07
CA ASN A 50 3.79 -25.52 -2.88
C ASN A 50 2.50 -25.89 -3.62
N GLU A 51 1.46 -25.05 -3.57
CA GLU A 51 0.21 -25.28 -4.31
C GLU A 51 0.44 -25.31 -5.84
N ALA A 52 1.37 -24.51 -6.33
CA ALA A 52 1.70 -24.48 -7.76
C ALA A 52 2.73 -25.56 -8.18
N GLY A 53 3.35 -26.25 -7.21
CA GLY A 53 4.39 -27.25 -7.44
C GLY A 53 5.68 -26.67 -8.06
N ILE A 54 6.05 -25.44 -7.63
CA ILE A 54 7.22 -24.71 -8.13
C ILE A 54 8.08 -24.23 -6.97
N GLU A 55 9.32 -23.82 -7.28
CA GLU A 55 10.26 -23.21 -6.34
C GLU A 55 10.37 -21.70 -6.57
N LEU A 56 10.94 -20.97 -5.59
CA LEU A 56 11.18 -19.53 -5.69
C LEU A 56 12.05 -19.16 -6.90
N ALA A 57 12.92 -20.08 -7.32
CA ALA A 57 13.78 -19.92 -8.49
C ALA A 57 12.98 -19.86 -9.80
N ASP A 58 11.82 -20.52 -9.87
CA ASP A 58 10.96 -20.59 -11.04
C ASP A 58 10.14 -19.30 -11.27
N ILE A 59 10.12 -18.39 -10.31
CA ILE A 59 9.45 -17.10 -10.44
C ILE A 59 10.24 -16.21 -11.41
N ASP A 60 9.61 -15.77 -12.49
CA ASP A 60 10.24 -14.90 -13.49
C ASP A 60 10.36 -13.46 -12.99
N LYS A 61 9.32 -12.93 -12.33
CA LYS A 61 9.25 -11.55 -11.81
C LYS A 61 8.59 -11.48 -10.45
N PHE A 62 9.05 -10.53 -9.65
CA PHE A 62 8.48 -10.18 -8.36
C PHE A 62 7.83 -8.81 -8.49
N ALA A 63 6.55 -8.68 -8.15
CA ALA A 63 5.83 -7.43 -8.18
C ALA A 63 5.67 -6.88 -6.76
N TYR A 64 6.06 -5.64 -6.54
CA TYR A 64 5.98 -4.97 -5.26
C TYR A 64 5.18 -3.68 -5.38
N GLY A 65 4.05 -3.62 -4.69
CA GLY A 65 3.10 -2.52 -4.74
C GLY A 65 3.42 -1.38 -3.78
N TRP A 66 4.70 -1.09 -3.59
CA TRP A 66 5.17 0.03 -2.79
C TRP A 66 6.41 0.59 -3.45
N HIS A 67 6.25 1.67 -4.19
CA HIS A 67 7.33 2.20 -5.04
C HIS A 67 8.48 2.77 -4.20
N GLY A 68 8.19 3.26 -2.99
CA GLY A 68 9.18 3.87 -2.11
C GLY A 68 10.00 4.88 -2.90
N GLN A 69 9.30 5.75 -3.63
CA GLN A 69 9.98 6.64 -4.57
C GLN A 69 11.02 7.46 -3.85
N LYS A 70 12.15 7.58 -4.54
CA LYS A 70 13.24 8.48 -4.26
C LYS A 70 12.79 9.65 -3.40
N ASN A 71 13.50 9.87 -2.34
CA ASN A 71 13.51 10.96 -1.35
C ASN A 71 13.01 12.36 -1.80
N ASP A 72 12.06 12.44 -2.72
CA ASP A 72 11.40 13.68 -3.08
C ASP A 72 10.20 13.92 -2.17
N PHE A 73 10.51 14.47 -1.01
CA PHE A 73 9.53 14.92 -0.03
C PHE A 73 9.04 16.34 -0.28
N SER A 74 9.41 16.91 -1.45
CA SER A 74 9.06 18.30 -1.80
C SER A 74 7.55 18.53 -1.77
N ASP A 75 6.76 17.54 -2.18
CA ASP A 75 5.30 17.64 -2.16
C ASP A 75 4.73 17.64 -0.74
N TYR A 76 5.30 16.88 0.19
CA TYR A 76 4.91 16.95 1.59
C TYR A 76 5.21 18.33 2.18
N ILE A 77 6.39 18.87 1.89
CA ILE A 77 6.81 20.19 2.37
C ILE A 77 5.92 21.28 1.78
N LYS A 78 5.64 21.26 0.48
CA LYS A 78 4.73 22.22 -0.17
C LYS A 78 3.35 22.22 0.47
N ARG A 79 2.79 21.03 0.72
CA ARG A 79 1.48 20.88 1.35
C ARG A 79 1.48 21.26 2.80
N PHE A 80 2.55 20.96 3.53
CA PHE A 80 2.76 21.45 4.88
C PHE A 80 2.75 22.98 4.91
N LEU A 81 3.55 23.64 4.04
CA LEU A 81 3.59 25.08 3.94
C LEU A 81 2.22 25.67 3.58
N LYS A 82 1.49 25.07 2.67
CA LYS A 82 0.13 25.49 2.31
C LYS A 82 -0.83 25.42 3.49
N ARG A 83 -0.71 24.42 4.36
CA ARG A 83 -1.54 24.34 5.59
C ARG A 83 -1.27 25.45 6.57
N LEU A 84 -0.04 25.95 6.65
CA LEU A 84 0.29 27.12 7.51
C LEU A 84 -0.40 28.41 7.08
N GLU A 85 -1.01 28.44 5.89
CA GLU A 85 -1.88 29.56 5.46
C GLU A 85 -3.15 29.62 6.34
N TYR A 86 -3.61 28.51 6.90
CA TYR A 86 -4.74 28.45 7.80
C TYR A 86 -4.30 28.78 9.23
N GLU A 87 -4.99 29.74 9.86
CA GLU A 87 -4.65 30.24 11.20
C GLU A 87 -4.58 29.15 12.26
N ILE A 88 -5.50 28.18 12.20
CA ILE A 88 -5.58 27.06 13.17
C ILE A 88 -4.32 26.17 13.18
N TYR A 89 -3.52 26.19 12.11
CA TYR A 89 -2.28 25.41 12.02
C TYR A 89 -1.02 26.21 12.34
N ARG A 90 -1.15 27.46 12.80
CA ARG A 90 0.00 28.35 13.08
C ARG A 90 0.48 28.28 14.52
N SER A 91 -0.21 27.56 15.40
CA SER A 91 0.29 27.40 16.75
C SER A 91 1.57 26.53 16.74
N PRO A 92 2.54 26.79 17.65
CA PRO A 92 3.74 25.98 17.76
C PRO A 92 3.44 24.48 17.94
N GLU A 93 2.39 24.14 18.67
CA GLU A 93 1.96 22.78 18.93
C GLU A 93 1.45 22.11 17.64
N ALA A 94 0.65 22.82 16.86
CA ALA A 94 0.14 22.31 15.58
C ALA A 94 1.27 22.11 14.56
N ILE A 95 2.20 23.05 14.48
CA ILE A 95 3.39 22.95 13.62
C ILE A 95 4.23 21.73 13.99
N ASN A 96 4.50 21.53 15.27
CA ASN A 96 5.27 20.39 15.75
C ASN A 96 4.57 19.06 15.43
N LEU A 97 3.27 18.95 15.69
CA LEU A 97 2.50 17.73 15.39
C LEU A 97 2.54 17.38 13.89
N ILE A 98 2.39 18.38 13.02
CA ILE A 98 2.44 18.14 11.56
C ILE A 98 3.86 17.73 11.17
N TRP A 99 4.88 18.37 11.73
CA TRP A 99 6.27 18.04 11.43
C TRP A 99 6.66 16.65 11.90
N GLU A 100 6.28 16.26 13.12
CA GLU A 100 6.45 14.90 13.63
C GLU A 100 5.75 13.88 12.73
N ARG A 101 4.56 14.22 12.23
CA ARG A 101 3.83 13.37 11.29
C ARG A 101 4.58 13.21 9.98
N VAL A 102 5.10 14.29 9.38
CA VAL A 102 5.91 14.23 8.15
C VAL A 102 7.10 13.31 8.34
N ASN A 103 7.87 13.49 9.41
CA ASN A 103 9.04 12.67 9.67
C ASN A 103 8.69 11.19 9.90
N SER A 104 7.62 10.92 10.62
CA SER A 104 7.13 9.55 10.85
C SER A 104 6.77 8.85 9.54
N GLU A 105 6.10 9.55 8.64
CA GLU A 105 5.71 9.00 7.34
C GLU A 105 6.93 8.67 6.46
N ILE A 106 7.89 9.61 6.40
CA ILE A 106 9.14 9.43 5.65
C ILE A 106 9.89 8.20 6.14
N ASN A 107 10.11 8.11 7.44
CA ASN A 107 10.88 7.03 8.05
C ASN A 107 10.19 5.67 7.86
N ARG A 108 8.88 5.64 7.95
CA ARG A 108 8.10 4.41 7.81
C ARG A 108 8.15 3.86 6.39
N ASP A 109 7.99 4.70 5.37
CA ASP A 109 8.05 4.28 3.98
C ASP A 109 9.42 3.73 3.63
N GLN A 110 10.46 4.40 4.10
CA GLN A 110 11.83 3.94 3.92
C GLN A 110 12.08 2.60 4.63
N MET A 111 11.65 2.47 5.87
CA MET A 111 11.81 1.23 6.64
C MET A 111 11.13 0.03 5.99
N ILE A 112 9.90 0.18 5.49
CA ILE A 112 9.15 -0.89 4.83
C ILE A 112 9.86 -1.34 3.55
N ARG A 113 10.36 -0.39 2.78
CA ARG A 113 11.09 -0.66 1.54
C ARG A 113 12.43 -1.33 1.82
N ASP A 114 13.21 -0.81 2.77
CA ASP A 114 14.53 -1.34 3.10
C ASP A 114 14.41 -2.78 3.61
N GLU A 115 13.39 -3.09 4.40
CA GLU A 115 13.09 -4.45 4.81
C GLU A 115 12.83 -5.37 3.61
N PHE A 116 12.01 -4.90 2.65
CA PHE A 116 11.73 -5.67 1.44
C PHE A 116 13.01 -5.93 0.63
N VAL A 117 13.78 -4.89 0.35
CA VAL A 117 15.01 -4.99 -0.45
C VAL A 117 16.02 -5.92 0.22
N ASN A 118 16.31 -5.70 1.50
CA ASN A 118 17.26 -6.52 2.26
C ASN A 118 16.85 -7.99 2.31
N THR A 119 15.56 -8.26 2.48
CA THR A 119 15.07 -9.65 2.52
C THR A 119 15.14 -10.30 1.14
N ALA A 120 14.78 -9.58 0.09
CA ALA A 120 14.89 -10.07 -1.29
C ALA A 120 16.34 -10.40 -1.66
N GLU A 121 17.29 -9.53 -1.32
CA GLU A 121 18.72 -9.76 -1.52
C GLU A 121 19.23 -11.00 -0.76
N ASN A 122 18.84 -11.15 0.51
CA ASN A 122 19.21 -12.31 1.32
C ASN A 122 18.67 -13.63 0.77
N LEU A 123 17.55 -13.60 0.05
CA LEU A 123 16.95 -14.75 -0.64
C LEU A 123 17.53 -14.96 -2.05
N GLY A 124 18.52 -14.16 -2.48
CA GLY A 124 19.12 -14.25 -3.80
C GLY A 124 18.22 -13.76 -4.94
N ILE A 125 17.21 -12.96 -4.65
CA ILE A 125 16.34 -12.36 -5.66
C ILE A 125 17.07 -11.18 -6.28
N SER A 126 17.39 -11.30 -7.56
CA SER A 126 18.02 -10.22 -8.31
C SER A 126 17.10 -9.01 -8.44
N SER A 127 17.63 -7.82 -8.23
CA SER A 127 16.90 -6.55 -8.38
C SER A 127 16.29 -6.35 -9.76
N GLU A 128 16.87 -6.93 -10.82
CA GLU A 128 16.35 -6.90 -12.18
C GLU A 128 15.03 -7.70 -12.35
N ARG A 129 14.76 -8.61 -11.43
CA ARG A 129 13.51 -9.38 -11.40
C ARG A 129 12.41 -8.69 -10.60
N ILE A 130 12.71 -7.60 -9.89
CA ILE A 130 11.74 -6.88 -9.05
C ILE A 130 11.14 -5.72 -9.84
N LEU A 131 9.81 -5.71 -9.92
CA LEU A 131 9.02 -4.65 -10.51
C LEU A 131 8.35 -3.85 -9.38
N TYR A 132 8.62 -2.57 -9.34
CA TYR A 132 8.03 -1.66 -8.35
C TYR A 132 6.85 -0.91 -8.97
N PHE A 133 5.74 -0.89 -8.25
CA PHE A 133 4.54 -0.19 -8.64
C PHE A 133 4.16 0.84 -7.57
N ASP A 134 3.61 1.99 -7.99
CA ASP A 134 2.98 2.93 -7.08
C ASP A 134 1.82 2.24 -6.34
N HIS A 135 1.70 2.52 -5.05
CA HIS A 135 0.72 1.85 -4.17
C HIS A 135 -0.72 2.01 -4.67
N HIS A 136 -1.10 3.25 -5.03
CA HIS A 136 -2.46 3.50 -5.50
C HIS A 136 -2.70 3.01 -6.92
N THR A 137 -1.68 2.98 -7.75
CA THR A 137 -1.75 2.32 -9.06
C THR A 137 -1.95 0.82 -8.92
N ALA A 138 -1.30 0.18 -7.95
CA ALA A 138 -1.52 -1.24 -7.65
C ALA A 138 -2.96 -1.51 -7.17
N HIS A 139 -3.51 -0.67 -6.31
CA HIS A 139 -4.93 -0.74 -5.91
C HIS A 139 -5.88 -0.56 -7.10
N ALA A 140 -5.60 0.40 -7.98
CA ALA A 140 -6.43 0.65 -9.16
C ALA A 140 -6.42 -0.54 -10.11
N TRP A 141 -5.24 -1.12 -10.37
CA TRP A 141 -5.12 -2.33 -11.18
C TRP A 141 -5.85 -3.52 -10.56
N ALA A 142 -5.68 -3.77 -9.26
CA ALA A 142 -6.35 -4.87 -8.58
C ALA A 142 -7.88 -4.76 -8.68
N SER A 143 -8.42 -3.56 -8.46
CA SER A 143 -9.86 -3.31 -8.53
C SER A 143 -10.39 -3.47 -9.97
N PHE A 144 -9.70 -2.90 -10.95
CA PHE A 144 -10.10 -2.95 -12.35
C PHE A 144 -10.01 -4.37 -12.92
N SER A 145 -8.91 -5.09 -12.66
CA SER A 145 -8.69 -6.45 -13.16
C SER A 145 -9.69 -7.47 -12.62
N CYS A 146 -10.25 -7.21 -11.43
CA CYS A 146 -11.30 -8.03 -10.82
C CYS A 146 -12.73 -7.58 -11.23
N SER A 147 -12.84 -6.53 -12.02
CA SER A 147 -14.12 -6.03 -12.53
C SER A 147 -14.47 -6.63 -13.89
N ASN A 148 -15.74 -6.49 -14.30
CA ASN A 148 -16.19 -6.87 -15.64
C ASN A 148 -16.20 -5.68 -16.61
N PHE A 149 -15.50 -4.59 -16.31
CA PHE A 149 -15.49 -3.40 -17.17
C PHE A 149 -14.35 -3.46 -18.17
N ASP A 150 -14.62 -3.09 -19.41
CA ASP A 150 -13.60 -2.85 -20.42
C ASP A 150 -12.91 -1.50 -20.23
N GLU A 151 -13.65 -0.52 -19.72
CA GLU A 151 -13.17 0.80 -19.32
C GLU A 151 -13.88 1.25 -18.05
N ALA A 152 -13.13 1.87 -17.15
CA ALA A 152 -13.67 2.38 -15.91
C ALA A 152 -12.90 3.59 -15.38
N PHE A 153 -13.63 4.46 -14.69
CA PHE A 153 -13.02 5.45 -13.83
C PHE A 153 -12.81 4.82 -12.45
N VAL A 154 -11.56 4.77 -11.99
CA VAL A 154 -11.20 4.11 -10.73
C VAL A 154 -10.75 5.15 -9.72
N PHE A 155 -11.35 5.12 -8.54
CA PHE A 155 -10.90 5.90 -7.39
C PHE A 155 -10.32 4.97 -6.34
N THR A 156 -9.16 5.34 -5.82
CA THR A 156 -8.57 4.67 -4.66
C THR A 156 -8.59 5.63 -3.47
N LEU A 157 -9.03 5.13 -2.32
CA LEU A 157 -9.06 5.89 -1.07
C LEU A 157 -8.55 4.99 0.05
N ASP A 158 -7.50 5.44 0.72
CA ASP A 158 -6.80 4.68 1.74
C ASP A 158 -6.44 5.58 2.93
N GLY A 159 -5.83 5.00 3.94
CA GLY A 159 -5.13 5.73 4.98
C GLY A 159 -3.92 6.44 4.37
N ARG A 160 -3.05 5.65 3.72
CA ARG A 160 -1.90 6.15 2.98
C ARG A 160 -1.13 5.03 2.27
N GLY A 161 -0.47 5.38 1.20
CA GLY A 161 0.54 4.59 0.51
C GLY A 161 1.34 5.48 -0.44
N ASP A 162 2.65 5.33 -0.49
CA ASP A 162 3.53 6.13 -1.36
C ASP A 162 3.24 7.65 -1.30
N ARG A 163 3.11 8.19 -0.09
CA ARG A 163 2.84 9.64 0.18
C ARG A 163 1.44 10.12 -0.24
N LYS A 164 0.61 9.25 -0.78
CA LYS A 164 -0.77 9.53 -1.18
C LYS A 164 -1.74 8.86 -0.21
N SER A 165 -2.95 9.35 -0.19
CA SER A 165 -4.09 8.69 0.46
C SER A 165 -5.15 8.26 -0.53
N GLY A 166 -4.88 8.41 -1.81
CA GLY A 166 -5.78 8.03 -2.89
C GLY A 166 -5.31 8.55 -4.23
N GLY A 167 -6.03 8.18 -5.27
CA GLY A 167 -5.82 8.61 -6.62
C GLY A 167 -7.08 8.44 -7.47
N ALA A 168 -7.08 9.06 -8.64
CA ALA A 168 -8.11 8.93 -9.65
C ALA A 168 -7.46 8.44 -10.96
N PHE A 169 -8.04 7.45 -11.59
CA PHE A 169 -7.46 6.77 -12.73
C PHE A 169 -8.52 6.52 -13.80
N LEU A 170 -8.10 6.58 -15.06
CA LEU A 170 -8.83 5.98 -16.16
C LEU A 170 -8.19 4.62 -16.47
N ALA A 171 -8.95 3.56 -16.35
CA ALA A 171 -8.51 2.21 -16.61
C ALA A 171 -9.18 1.66 -17.87
N SER A 172 -8.40 1.01 -18.74
CA SER A 172 -8.90 0.37 -19.95
C SER A 172 -8.15 -0.94 -20.19
N SER A 173 -8.88 -1.98 -20.59
CA SER A 173 -8.32 -3.28 -20.97
C SER A 173 -7.40 -3.19 -22.20
N LYS A 174 -7.53 -2.12 -23.00
CA LYS A 174 -6.75 -1.92 -24.22
C LYS A 174 -5.53 -1.03 -24.04
N THR A 175 -5.64 0.03 -23.23
CA THR A 175 -4.61 1.07 -23.11
C THR A 175 -3.92 1.08 -21.76
N GLY A 176 -4.40 0.30 -20.79
CA GLY A 176 -3.84 0.26 -19.44
C GLY A 176 -4.49 1.27 -18.51
N ILE A 177 -3.73 1.71 -17.49
CA ILE A 177 -4.18 2.68 -16.50
C ILE A 177 -3.43 4.00 -16.67
N GLU A 178 -4.18 5.09 -16.72
CA GLU A 178 -3.69 6.46 -16.71
C GLU A 178 -4.13 7.14 -15.40
N GLU A 179 -3.16 7.66 -14.64
CA GLU A 179 -3.42 8.42 -13.42
C GLU A 179 -3.69 9.89 -13.77
N PHE A 180 -4.78 10.44 -13.24
CA PHE A 180 -5.02 11.88 -13.34
C PHE A 180 -4.11 12.62 -12.36
N ASP A 181 -3.67 13.81 -12.75
CA ASP A 181 -2.89 14.71 -11.90
C ASP A 181 -3.76 15.30 -10.77
N TYR A 182 -4.26 14.40 -9.93
CA TYR A 182 -5.04 14.72 -8.74
C TYR A 182 -4.42 14.05 -7.52
N LEU A 183 -3.69 14.84 -6.75
CA LEU A 183 -2.94 14.33 -5.61
C LEU A 183 -3.71 14.48 -4.30
N LEU A 184 -4.22 13.36 -3.79
CA LEU A 184 -4.64 13.24 -2.40
C LEU A 184 -3.40 12.93 -1.54
N SER A 185 -2.99 13.91 -0.75
CA SER A 185 -1.88 13.75 0.18
C SER A 185 -2.22 12.78 1.31
N ALA A 186 -1.24 12.07 1.81
CA ALA A 186 -1.37 11.26 3.02
C ALA A 186 -1.89 12.02 4.27
N PHE A 187 -1.85 13.36 4.24
CA PHE A 187 -2.42 14.20 5.31
C PHE A 187 -3.92 14.44 5.16
N ASP A 188 -4.47 14.26 3.97
CA ASP A 188 -5.87 14.56 3.64
C ASP A 188 -6.71 13.28 3.52
N GLY A 189 -6.15 12.14 3.94
CA GLY A 189 -6.74 10.83 3.77
C GLY A 189 -8.02 10.61 4.57
N LEU A 190 -9.06 10.17 3.89
CA LEU A 190 -10.33 9.77 4.54
C LEU A 190 -10.12 8.62 5.52
N GLY A 191 -9.16 7.71 5.24
CA GLY A 191 -8.81 6.63 6.16
C GLY A 191 -8.29 7.16 7.51
N PHE A 192 -7.49 8.21 7.50
CA PHE A 192 -7.08 8.86 8.75
C PHE A 192 -8.22 9.57 9.48
N LEU A 193 -9.11 10.24 8.75
CA LEU A 193 -10.31 10.84 9.36
C LEU A 193 -11.15 9.75 10.03
N TYR A 194 -11.33 8.62 9.36
CA TYR A 194 -12.06 7.47 9.90
C TYR A 194 -11.37 6.90 11.15
N GLY A 195 -10.04 6.80 11.12
CA GLY A 195 -9.22 6.39 12.28
C GLY A 195 -9.36 7.36 13.46
N GLN A 196 -9.43 8.68 13.23
CA GLN A 196 -9.66 9.67 14.29
C GLN A 196 -11.05 9.54 14.92
N ILE A 197 -12.08 9.33 14.11
CA ILE A 197 -13.44 9.05 14.61
C ILE A 197 -13.45 7.76 15.43
N THR A 198 -12.76 6.73 14.96
CA THR A 198 -12.61 5.46 15.67
C THR A 198 -11.99 5.66 17.06
N HIS A 199 -10.92 6.47 17.11
CA HIS A 199 -10.26 6.82 18.36
C HIS A 199 -11.18 7.63 19.30
N TYR A 200 -11.89 8.61 18.76
CA TYR A 200 -12.85 9.42 19.52
C TYR A 200 -13.94 8.56 20.15
N LEU A 201 -14.36 7.47 19.49
CA LEU A 201 -15.31 6.50 20.01
C LEU A 201 -14.70 5.52 21.04
N GLY A 202 -13.46 5.71 21.45
CA GLY A 202 -12.79 4.92 22.49
C GLY A 202 -12.10 3.64 21.98
N TYR A 203 -11.99 3.46 20.67
CA TYR A 203 -11.24 2.35 20.09
C TYR A 203 -9.78 2.76 19.78
N SER A 204 -8.86 1.80 19.74
CA SER A 204 -7.50 2.08 19.28
C SER A 204 -7.50 2.41 17.79
N PRO A 205 -6.85 3.49 17.31
CA PRO A 205 -6.78 3.81 15.90
C PRO A 205 -6.00 2.74 15.12
N GLN A 206 -6.29 2.63 13.82
CA GLN A 206 -5.59 1.77 12.85
C GLN A 206 -5.82 0.25 12.97
N ARG A 207 -6.80 -0.22 13.69
CA ARG A 207 -7.15 -1.67 13.74
C ARG A 207 -8.62 -1.98 13.89
N PRO A 208 -9.43 -1.23 14.63
CA PRO A 208 -10.83 -1.56 14.84
C PRO A 208 -11.81 -0.66 14.05
N GLU A 209 -11.38 -0.04 12.95
CA GLU A 209 -12.26 0.75 12.10
C GLU A 209 -13.50 -0.04 11.67
N GLY A 210 -13.32 -1.35 11.39
CA GLY A 210 -14.42 -2.26 11.12
C GLY A 210 -15.42 -2.42 12.26
N LYS A 211 -15.04 -2.16 13.52
CA LYS A 211 -15.97 -2.15 14.65
C LYS A 211 -16.90 -0.94 14.62
N VAL A 212 -16.40 0.21 14.14
CA VAL A 212 -17.21 1.41 13.94
C VAL A 212 -18.24 1.17 12.85
N THR A 213 -17.86 0.48 11.77
CA THR A 213 -18.80 0.04 10.73
C THR A 213 -19.89 -0.88 11.31
N GLY A 214 -19.50 -1.85 12.15
CA GLY A 214 -20.44 -2.72 12.84
C GLY A 214 -21.30 -2.00 13.89
N LEU A 215 -20.81 -0.90 14.46
CA LEU A 215 -21.60 -0.07 15.40
C LEU A 215 -22.66 0.78 14.68
N ALA A 216 -22.42 1.09 13.40
CA ALA A 216 -23.33 1.86 12.56
C ALA A 216 -24.47 1.02 11.94
N ALA A 217 -24.38 -0.30 12.03
CA ALA A 217 -25.39 -1.24 11.52
C ALA A 217 -26.45 -1.53 12.59
#